data_664ca9b115f31da1b1c1746b867897a7
#
_entry.id   664ca9b115f31da1b1c1746b867897a7
#
_cell.length_a   1.000
_cell.length_b   1.000
_cell.length_c   1.000
_cell.angle_alpha   90.00
_cell.angle_beta   90.00
_cell.angle_gamma   90.00
#
_symmetry.space_group_name_H-M   'P 1'
#
loop_
_entity.id
_entity.type
_entity.pdbx_description
1 polymer ?
#
loop_
_entity_poly.entity_id
_entity_poly.type
_entity_poly.pdbx_seq_one_letter_code
_entity_poly.pdbx_strand_id
1 'polypeptide(L)'
;MRTTLFYALALFVSAGCSSSKYQIVEPKPQLSLSTVATVCERGQAVSLTLAVSQEGVDGNFSLSAFIREGKATLTLDGSDMDTSGQWVQLSAKNARLVITPAQAGDLLVSFQAKSPDGEVSEQQDLKVTVTAPSEITAEAVCEAKIVNPAADARIPVQLHIQGVPGADGKFIVTPAVSLGKGKIFLNGNAVNGQACPVDADVTFEYAPEEIGEQILEFEIAAGKASAKARAYMDV
;
A
#
# COMPACT_ATOMS: atom_id res chain seq x y z
N MET A 1 -64.49 -44.82 72.13
CA MET A 1 -63.87 -43.55 71.80
C MET A 1 -62.45 -43.83 71.31
N ARG A 2 -62.22 -43.69 70.01
CA ARG A 2 -60.93 -43.98 69.36
C ARG A 2 -60.11 -42.65 69.21
N THR A 3 -58.98 -42.60 69.85
CA THR A 3 -58.06 -41.43 69.77
C THR A 3 -57.04 -41.72 68.66
N THR A 4 -57.09 -40.97 67.61
CA THR A 4 -56.19 -41.07 66.47
C THR A 4 -54.97 -40.20 66.71
N LEU A 5 -53.80 -40.86 66.81
CA LEU A 5 -52.51 -40.13 66.96
C LEU A 5 -51.97 -39.79 65.59
N PHE A 6 -51.86 -38.48 65.31
CA PHE A 6 -51.22 -37.98 64.09
C PHE A 6 -49.73 -37.82 64.33
N TYR A 7 -48.91 -38.65 63.68
CA TYR A 7 -47.47 -38.40 63.56
C TYR A 7 -47.23 -37.44 62.46
N ALA A 8 -46.75 -36.25 62.81
CA ALA A 8 -46.24 -35.29 61.83
C ALA A 8 -44.79 -35.66 61.50
N LEU A 9 -44.61 -36.19 60.29
CA LEU A 9 -43.28 -36.40 59.70
C LEU A 9 -42.73 -35.11 59.19
N ALA A 10 -41.78 -34.50 59.90
CA ALA A 10 -41.05 -33.33 59.44
C ALA A 10 -40.01 -33.76 58.39
N LEU A 11 -40.33 -33.56 57.14
CA LEU A 11 -39.34 -33.64 56.06
C LEU A 11 -38.41 -32.41 56.12
N PHE A 12 -37.20 -32.63 56.57
CA PHE A 12 -36.11 -31.64 56.35
C PHE A 12 -35.70 -31.72 54.90
N VAL A 13 -36.24 -30.83 54.07
CA VAL A 13 -35.67 -30.53 52.74
C VAL A 13 -34.46 -29.65 52.97
N SER A 14 -33.25 -30.29 52.97
CA SER A 14 -32.01 -29.57 52.83
C SER A 14 -31.97 -28.97 51.40
N ALA A 15 -32.43 -27.74 51.27
CA ALA A 15 -32.16 -26.95 50.06
C ALA A 15 -30.66 -26.72 50.00
N GLY A 16 -29.96 -27.61 49.30
CA GLY A 16 -28.60 -27.36 48.85
C GLY A 16 -28.64 -26.15 47.91
N CYS A 17 -28.35 -24.95 48.43
CA CYS A 17 -27.96 -23.82 47.60
C CYS A 17 -26.68 -24.21 46.90
N SER A 18 -26.76 -24.86 45.74
CA SER A 18 -25.70 -24.78 44.75
C SER A 18 -25.65 -23.33 44.30
N SER A 19 -24.77 -22.52 44.90
CA SER A 19 -24.38 -21.24 44.34
C SER A 19 -23.69 -21.54 43.02
N SER A 20 -24.49 -21.69 41.96
CA SER A 20 -23.99 -21.51 40.61
C SER A 20 -23.44 -20.07 40.60
N LYS A 21 -22.13 -19.96 40.73
CA LYS A 21 -21.44 -18.70 40.46
C LYS A 21 -21.74 -18.41 39.01
N TYR A 22 -22.75 -17.60 38.75
CA TYR A 22 -22.89 -16.93 37.48
C TYR A 22 -21.64 -16.08 37.39
N GLN A 23 -20.63 -16.54 36.64
CA GLN A 23 -19.56 -15.68 36.20
C GLN A 23 -20.23 -14.70 35.25
N ILE A 24 -20.47 -13.49 35.73
CA ILE A 24 -20.78 -12.37 34.85
C ILE A 24 -19.51 -12.16 34.05
N VAL A 25 -19.48 -12.68 32.85
CA VAL A 25 -18.43 -12.38 31.88
C VAL A 25 -18.74 -10.98 31.43
N GLU A 26 -17.98 -10.00 31.94
CA GLU A 26 -18.10 -8.62 31.47
C GLU A 26 -17.86 -8.60 29.96
N PRO A 27 -18.71 -7.90 29.19
CA PRO A 27 -18.57 -7.87 27.74
C PRO A 27 -17.26 -7.13 27.38
N LYS A 28 -16.35 -7.83 26.71
CA LYS A 28 -15.11 -7.25 26.22
C LYS A 28 -15.38 -6.28 25.07
N PRO A 29 -14.51 -5.25 24.88
CA PRO A 29 -14.57 -4.40 23.71
C PRO A 29 -14.42 -5.23 22.44
N GLN A 30 -15.21 -4.90 21.41
CA GLN A 30 -15.10 -5.48 20.09
C GLN A 30 -14.36 -4.49 19.19
N LEU A 31 -13.30 -4.97 18.55
CA LEU A 31 -12.51 -4.23 17.58
C LEU A 31 -12.78 -4.81 16.19
N SER A 32 -13.17 -3.99 15.26
CA SER A 32 -13.30 -4.35 13.85
C SER A 32 -12.41 -3.47 12.97
N LEU A 33 -11.77 -4.09 12.00
CA LEU A 33 -10.92 -3.44 11.00
C LEU A 33 -11.53 -3.67 9.62
N SER A 34 -11.75 -2.59 8.88
CA SER A 34 -12.21 -2.65 7.50
C SER A 34 -11.12 -2.10 6.58
N THR A 35 -10.58 -2.94 5.70
CA THR A 35 -9.55 -2.53 4.74
C THR A 35 -10.01 -2.76 3.32
N VAL A 36 -9.53 -1.93 2.40
CA VAL A 36 -9.82 -2.02 0.96
C VAL A 36 -8.75 -2.85 0.23
N ALA A 37 -7.54 -2.98 0.78
CA ALA A 37 -6.42 -3.65 0.13
C ALA A 37 -5.59 -4.47 1.12
N THR A 38 -5.30 -5.73 0.74
CA THR A 38 -4.37 -6.62 1.44
C THR A 38 -3.03 -6.78 0.71
N VAL A 39 -2.88 -6.11 -0.44
CA VAL A 39 -1.64 -6.05 -1.24
C VAL A 39 -1.37 -4.60 -1.58
N CYS A 40 -0.13 -4.15 -1.41
CA CYS A 40 0.30 -2.79 -1.77
C CYS A 40 1.79 -2.78 -2.11
N GLU A 41 2.26 -1.71 -2.74
CA GLU A 41 3.69 -1.48 -2.94
C GLU A 41 4.34 -0.85 -1.70
N ARG A 42 5.65 -1.06 -1.52
CA ARG A 42 6.44 -0.36 -0.51
C ARG A 42 6.27 1.16 -0.64
N GLY A 43 5.97 1.83 0.45
CA GLY A 43 5.71 3.28 0.48
C GLY A 43 4.29 3.68 0.07
N GLN A 44 3.46 2.74 -0.41
CA GLN A 44 2.07 3.01 -0.70
C GLN A 44 1.23 2.93 0.57
N ALA A 45 0.50 4.00 0.88
CA ALA A 45 -0.37 4.04 2.05
C ALA A 45 -1.61 3.17 1.86
N VAL A 46 -1.89 2.31 2.85
CA VAL A 46 -3.12 1.52 2.97
C VAL A 46 -3.99 2.17 4.03
N SER A 47 -5.19 2.59 3.65
CA SER A 47 -6.17 3.17 4.58
C SER A 47 -7.16 2.12 5.03
N LEU A 48 -7.48 2.11 6.32
CA LEU A 48 -8.51 1.27 6.90
C LEU A 48 -9.36 2.08 7.88
N THR A 49 -10.59 1.64 8.06
CA THR A 49 -11.48 2.16 9.10
C THR A 49 -11.46 1.19 10.26
N LEU A 50 -11.23 1.73 11.43
CA LEU A 50 -11.28 1.03 12.70
C LEU A 50 -12.57 1.41 13.40
N ALA A 51 -13.27 0.43 13.95
CA ALA A 51 -14.43 0.67 14.80
C ALA A 51 -14.29 -0.12 16.10
N VAL A 52 -14.57 0.55 17.22
CA VAL A 52 -14.55 -0.05 18.56
C VAL A 52 -15.91 0.13 19.20
N SER A 53 -16.44 -0.94 19.81
CA SER A 53 -17.71 -0.94 20.53
C SER A 53 -17.66 -1.85 21.74
N GLN A 54 -18.43 -1.50 22.77
CA GLN A 54 -18.71 -2.36 23.91
C GLN A 54 -20.13 -2.01 24.40
N GLU A 55 -20.94 -3.01 24.66
CA GLU A 55 -22.31 -2.81 25.13
C GLU A 55 -22.31 -2.16 26.52
N GLY A 56 -23.10 -1.11 26.68
CA GLY A 56 -23.27 -0.43 27.98
C GLY A 56 -22.09 0.44 28.42
N VAL A 57 -21.05 0.59 27.57
CA VAL A 57 -19.87 1.42 27.88
C VAL A 57 -19.83 2.67 27.04
N ASP A 58 -19.86 3.82 27.72
CA ASP A 58 -19.63 5.14 27.13
C ASP A 58 -18.28 5.69 27.55
N GLY A 59 -17.62 6.42 26.65
CA GLY A 59 -16.33 7.05 26.91
C GLY A 59 -15.31 6.77 25.83
N ASN A 60 -14.07 7.18 26.10
CA ASN A 60 -13.00 7.09 25.14
C ASN A 60 -12.27 5.74 25.27
N PHE A 61 -12.27 5.00 24.20
CA PHE A 61 -11.47 3.77 24.05
C PHE A 61 -10.01 4.14 23.75
N SER A 62 -9.11 3.20 23.98
CA SER A 62 -7.71 3.30 23.57
C SER A 62 -7.37 2.18 22.60
N LEU A 63 -6.48 2.45 21.64
CA LEU A 63 -5.97 1.50 20.66
C LEU A 63 -4.49 1.25 20.94
N SER A 64 -4.07 0.01 20.81
CA SER A 64 -2.68 -0.40 20.77
C SER A 64 -2.39 -1.09 19.46
N ALA A 65 -1.23 -0.79 18.86
CA ALA A 65 -0.74 -1.45 17.66
C ALA A 65 0.67 -2.00 17.87
N PHE A 66 0.91 -3.19 17.34
CA PHE A 66 2.22 -3.83 17.41
C PHE A 66 2.57 -4.47 16.06
N ILE A 67 3.70 -4.06 15.45
CA ILE A 67 4.21 -4.67 14.24
C ILE A 67 4.95 -5.96 14.62
N ARG A 68 4.41 -7.11 14.22
CA ARG A 68 5.01 -8.43 14.45
C ARG A 68 6.00 -8.81 13.37
N GLU A 69 5.71 -8.42 12.13
CA GLU A 69 6.52 -8.73 10.96
C GLU A 69 6.56 -7.54 10.01
N GLY A 70 7.70 -7.32 9.35
CA GLY A 70 7.90 -6.21 8.43
C GLY A 70 8.24 -4.89 9.13
N LYS A 71 8.15 -3.79 8.37
CA LYS A 71 8.34 -2.41 8.85
C LYS A 71 7.30 -1.49 8.21
N ALA A 72 6.67 -0.66 9.01
CA ALA A 72 5.70 0.33 8.56
C ALA A 72 5.64 1.52 9.53
N THR A 73 5.12 2.64 9.06
CA THR A 73 4.63 3.72 9.91
C THR A 73 3.10 3.66 9.95
N LEU A 74 2.53 3.95 11.11
CA LEU A 74 1.09 4.01 11.32
C LEU A 74 0.70 5.43 11.72
N THR A 75 -0.40 5.93 11.15
CA THR A 75 -1.02 7.18 11.60
C THR A 75 -2.49 6.92 11.94
N LEU A 76 -2.93 7.46 13.06
CA LEU A 76 -4.30 7.41 13.56
C LEU A 76 -4.90 8.80 13.47
N ASP A 77 -5.95 8.99 12.68
CA ASP A 77 -6.60 10.28 12.42
C ASP A 77 -5.61 11.39 12.02
N GLY A 78 -4.54 11.01 11.28
CA GLY A 78 -3.48 11.92 10.81
C GLY A 78 -2.34 12.16 11.78
N SER A 79 -2.34 11.59 12.98
CA SER A 79 -1.26 11.67 13.96
C SER A 79 -0.45 10.39 13.98
N ASP A 80 0.87 10.48 14.13
CA ASP A 80 1.74 9.31 14.23
C ASP A 80 1.34 8.45 15.42
N MET A 81 1.28 7.13 15.17
CA MET A 81 0.96 6.13 16.18
C MET A 81 2.18 5.28 16.51
N ASP A 82 2.45 5.11 17.80
CA ASP A 82 3.48 4.18 18.28
C ASP A 82 3.09 2.73 17.95
N THR A 83 4.05 1.96 17.46
CA THR A 83 3.88 0.56 17.05
C THR A 83 4.55 -0.44 18.00
N SER A 84 4.95 0.02 19.19
CA SER A 84 5.55 -0.81 20.24
C SER A 84 4.53 -1.43 21.21
N GLY A 85 3.24 -1.20 20.97
CA GLY A 85 2.16 -1.70 21.81
C GLY A 85 1.70 -0.70 22.89
N GLN A 86 2.10 0.56 22.79
CA GLN A 86 1.59 1.60 23.69
C GLN A 86 0.12 1.92 23.37
N TRP A 87 -0.62 2.30 24.42
CA TRP A 87 -2.03 2.66 24.30
C TRP A 87 -2.19 4.12 23.90
N VAL A 88 -2.90 4.37 22.81
CA VAL A 88 -3.26 5.71 22.30
C VAL A 88 -4.76 5.88 22.43
N GLN A 89 -5.20 6.98 23.04
CA GLN A 89 -6.62 7.27 23.20
C GLN A 89 -7.27 7.60 21.85
N LEU A 90 -8.42 7.00 21.58
CA LEU A 90 -9.23 7.29 20.39
C LEU A 90 -10.07 8.55 20.62
N SER A 91 -10.14 9.42 19.63
CA SER A 91 -10.99 10.60 19.63
C SER A 91 -12.48 10.27 19.41
N ALA A 92 -12.75 9.12 18.77
CA ALA A 92 -14.10 8.62 18.48
C ALA A 92 -14.10 7.07 18.41
N LYS A 93 -15.29 6.47 18.49
CA LYS A 93 -15.49 5.02 18.34
C LYS A 93 -15.12 4.52 16.93
N ASN A 94 -15.11 5.39 15.93
CA ASN A 94 -14.62 5.14 14.58
C ASN A 94 -13.43 6.04 14.30
N ALA A 95 -12.34 5.47 13.83
CA ALA A 95 -11.11 6.17 13.52
C ALA A 95 -10.54 5.73 12.17
N ARG A 96 -9.80 6.61 11.52
CA ARG A 96 -9.06 6.31 10.30
C ARG A 96 -7.63 5.95 10.64
N LEU A 97 -7.24 4.74 10.29
CA LEU A 97 -5.86 4.28 10.40
C LEU A 97 -5.24 4.21 9.01
N VAL A 98 -4.01 4.73 8.88
CA VAL A 98 -3.23 4.63 7.64
C VAL A 98 -1.92 3.93 7.96
N ILE A 99 -1.61 2.91 7.19
CA ILE A 99 -0.38 2.12 7.29
C ILE A 99 0.46 2.39 6.04
N THR A 100 1.71 2.81 6.22
CA THR A 100 2.66 3.01 5.12
C THR A 100 3.82 2.03 5.29
N PRO A 101 3.85 0.92 4.54
CA PRO A 101 4.92 -0.06 4.62
C PRO A 101 6.26 0.52 4.16
N ALA A 102 7.32 0.26 4.93
CA ALA A 102 8.67 0.73 4.62
C ALA A 102 9.56 -0.36 3.98
N GLN A 103 9.12 -1.61 3.98
CA GLN A 103 9.87 -2.76 3.47
C GLN A 103 8.95 -3.68 2.67
N ALA A 104 9.47 -4.26 1.57
CA ALA A 104 8.78 -5.33 0.83
C ALA A 104 8.82 -6.64 1.61
N GLY A 105 7.81 -7.48 1.41
CA GLY A 105 7.59 -8.74 2.13
C GLY A 105 6.25 -8.75 2.85
N ASP A 106 6.05 -9.71 3.73
CA ASP A 106 4.84 -9.74 4.55
C ASP A 106 4.93 -8.69 5.68
N LEU A 107 3.85 -7.96 5.87
CA LEU A 107 3.63 -7.05 6.99
C LEU A 107 2.49 -7.61 7.84
N LEU A 108 2.77 -7.87 9.11
CA LEU A 108 1.76 -8.34 10.08
C LEU A 108 1.67 -7.31 11.22
N VAL A 109 0.50 -6.71 11.37
CA VAL A 109 0.21 -5.75 12.43
C VAL A 109 -0.91 -6.29 13.29
N SER A 110 -0.69 -6.34 14.60
CA SER A 110 -1.67 -6.75 15.60
C SER A 110 -2.25 -5.52 16.30
N PHE A 111 -3.55 -5.52 16.51
CA PHE A 111 -4.29 -4.45 17.16
C PHE A 111 -5.10 -4.98 18.33
N GLN A 112 -5.21 -4.19 19.37
CA GLN A 112 -6.13 -4.40 20.50
C GLN A 112 -6.78 -3.07 20.88
N ALA A 113 -8.02 -3.13 21.32
CA ALA A 113 -8.73 -2.00 21.92
C ALA A 113 -8.87 -2.19 23.41
N LYS A 114 -8.83 -1.08 24.15
CA LYS A 114 -9.04 -1.04 25.60
C LYS A 114 -10.18 -0.08 25.89
N SER A 115 -11.13 -0.54 26.67
CA SER A 115 -12.26 0.27 27.12
C SER A 115 -11.90 1.22 28.27
N PRO A 116 -12.72 2.22 28.58
CA PRO A 116 -12.51 3.13 29.70
C PRO A 116 -12.45 2.46 31.06
N ASP A 117 -13.14 1.34 31.23
CA ASP A 117 -13.15 0.51 32.44
C ASP A 117 -11.95 -0.46 32.54
N GLY A 118 -11.11 -0.52 31.50
CA GLY A 118 -9.85 -1.27 31.49
C GLY A 118 -9.89 -2.63 30.82
N GLU A 119 -11.06 -3.08 30.36
CA GLU A 119 -11.19 -4.34 29.60
C GLU A 119 -10.52 -4.25 28.24
N VAL A 120 -9.90 -5.36 27.80
CA VAL A 120 -9.14 -5.44 26.54
C VAL A 120 -9.83 -6.38 25.56
N SER A 121 -9.94 -5.96 24.30
CA SER A 121 -10.49 -6.75 23.21
C SER A 121 -9.66 -7.99 22.90
N GLU A 122 -10.25 -8.93 22.18
CA GLU A 122 -9.46 -9.94 21.46
C GLU A 122 -8.53 -9.23 20.46
N GLN A 123 -7.37 -9.84 20.21
CA GLN A 123 -6.41 -9.34 19.24
C GLN A 123 -6.95 -9.48 17.81
N GLN A 124 -6.80 -8.44 17.03
CA GLN A 124 -7.09 -8.45 15.60
C GLN A 124 -5.79 -8.31 14.81
N ASP A 125 -5.54 -9.23 13.90
CA ASP A 125 -4.35 -9.23 13.05
C ASP A 125 -4.68 -8.77 11.64
N LEU A 126 -3.88 -7.85 11.12
CA LEU A 126 -3.93 -7.42 9.74
C LEU A 126 -2.66 -7.91 9.03
N LYS A 127 -2.84 -8.73 8.00
CA LYS A 127 -1.77 -9.14 7.11
C LYS A 127 -1.86 -8.36 5.80
N VAL A 128 -0.74 -7.75 5.39
CA VAL A 128 -0.57 -7.05 4.12
C VAL A 128 0.65 -7.61 3.41
N THR A 129 0.49 -8.04 2.16
CA THR A 129 1.62 -8.40 1.30
C THR A 129 2.15 -7.14 0.63
N VAL A 130 3.40 -6.79 0.92
CA VAL A 130 4.07 -5.59 0.40
C VAL A 130 5.00 -5.98 -0.72
N THR A 131 4.72 -5.53 -1.94
CA THR A 131 5.59 -5.73 -3.09
C THR A 131 6.69 -4.67 -3.14
N ALA A 132 7.85 -4.99 -3.74
CA ALA A 132 8.81 -3.97 -4.10
C ALA A 132 8.19 -3.00 -5.10
N PRO A 133 8.54 -1.70 -5.06
CA PRO A 133 8.15 -0.80 -6.14
C PRO A 133 8.66 -1.36 -7.46
N SER A 134 7.86 -1.25 -8.49
CA SER A 134 8.28 -1.61 -9.84
C SER A 134 9.43 -0.68 -10.23
N GLU A 135 10.65 -1.20 -10.32
CA GLU A 135 11.78 -0.44 -10.84
C GLU A 135 11.79 -0.57 -12.36
N ILE A 136 12.02 0.55 -13.04
CA ILE A 136 12.24 0.60 -14.48
C ILE A 136 13.70 0.98 -14.70
N THR A 137 14.36 0.28 -15.60
CA THR A 137 15.64 0.69 -16.18
C THR A 137 15.49 0.82 -17.69
N ALA A 138 16.22 1.73 -18.30
CA ALA A 138 16.17 1.91 -19.73
C ALA A 138 17.53 2.29 -20.29
N GLU A 139 17.81 1.78 -21.48
CA GLU A 139 19.01 2.09 -22.25
C GLU A 139 18.59 2.55 -23.64
N ALA A 140 19.16 3.67 -24.09
CA ALA A 140 18.97 4.19 -25.44
C ALA A 140 20.28 4.00 -26.22
N VAL A 141 20.21 3.26 -27.32
CA VAL A 141 21.36 2.92 -28.16
C VAL A 141 21.20 3.55 -29.54
N CYS A 142 22.21 4.33 -29.94
CA CYS A 142 22.39 4.77 -31.31
C CYS A 142 23.59 4.00 -31.89
N GLU A 143 23.37 3.22 -32.93
CA GLU A 143 24.45 2.44 -33.58
C GLU A 143 25.48 3.32 -34.29
N ALA A 144 25.04 4.48 -34.81
CA ALA A 144 25.90 5.42 -35.51
C ALA A 144 26.35 6.55 -34.57
N LYS A 145 27.59 6.51 -34.10
CA LYS A 145 28.17 7.59 -33.29
C LYS A 145 28.55 8.82 -34.12
N ILE A 146 28.81 8.66 -35.40
CA ILE A 146 29.12 9.74 -36.33
C ILE A 146 28.20 9.54 -37.55
N VAL A 147 27.37 10.51 -37.82
CA VAL A 147 26.39 10.46 -38.90
C VAL A 147 26.66 11.59 -39.87
N ASN A 148 26.77 11.28 -41.15
CA ASN A 148 26.80 12.30 -42.17
C ASN A 148 25.36 12.59 -42.64
N PRO A 149 24.74 13.73 -42.30
CA PRO A 149 23.35 13.95 -42.61
C PRO A 149 23.18 14.16 -44.11
N ALA A 150 22.60 13.20 -44.81
CA ALA A 150 21.89 13.49 -46.03
C ALA A 150 20.55 14.17 -45.65
N ALA A 151 20.06 15.09 -46.45
CA ALA A 151 18.92 15.97 -46.17
C ALA A 151 17.62 15.28 -45.66
N ASP A 152 17.52 13.96 -45.80
CA ASP A 152 16.36 13.13 -45.40
C ASP A 152 16.77 11.93 -44.54
N ALA A 153 18.00 11.88 -44.00
CA ALA A 153 18.47 10.74 -43.22
C ALA A 153 17.78 10.70 -41.86
N ARG A 154 17.13 9.62 -41.57
CA ARG A 154 16.60 9.31 -40.25
C ARG A 154 17.52 8.31 -39.57
N ILE A 155 18.00 8.64 -38.38
CA ILE A 155 18.92 7.86 -37.58
C ILE A 155 18.10 7.01 -36.64
N PRO A 156 18.20 5.65 -36.70
CA PRO A 156 17.49 4.81 -35.76
C PRO A 156 18.13 4.90 -34.36
N VAL A 157 17.29 5.05 -33.36
CA VAL A 157 17.63 5.02 -31.93
C VAL A 157 16.80 3.95 -31.27
N GLN A 158 17.44 2.90 -30.81
CA GLN A 158 16.80 1.80 -30.11
C GLN A 158 16.69 2.14 -28.64
N LEU A 159 15.50 1.96 -28.06
CA LEU A 159 15.25 2.09 -26.65
C LEU A 159 14.83 0.74 -26.09
N HIS A 160 15.62 0.23 -25.14
CA HIS A 160 15.37 -1.02 -24.42
C HIS A 160 14.91 -0.67 -23.01
N ILE A 161 13.71 -1.12 -22.61
CA ILE A 161 13.12 -0.83 -21.29
C ILE A 161 12.96 -2.16 -20.54
N GLN A 162 13.47 -2.22 -19.32
CA GLN A 162 13.30 -3.36 -18.42
C GLN A 162 12.45 -2.93 -17.22
N GLY A 163 11.54 -3.78 -16.80
CA GLY A 163 10.65 -3.54 -15.67
C GLY A 163 9.22 -4.01 -15.97
N VAL A 164 8.30 -3.61 -15.12
CA VAL A 164 6.88 -3.96 -15.26
C VAL A 164 6.16 -2.81 -15.96
N PRO A 165 5.51 -3.06 -17.10
CA PRO A 165 4.75 -2.03 -17.81
C PRO A 165 3.54 -1.56 -17.00
N GLY A 166 2.90 -0.48 -17.45
CA GLY A 166 1.65 0.01 -16.88
C GLY A 166 0.48 -0.98 -17.01
N ALA A 167 -0.67 -0.60 -16.48
CA ALA A 167 -1.88 -1.45 -16.43
C ALA A 167 -2.40 -1.87 -17.84
N ASP A 168 -2.06 -1.10 -18.87
CA ASP A 168 -2.37 -1.36 -20.28
C ASP A 168 -1.31 -2.23 -20.99
N GLY A 169 -0.29 -2.70 -20.24
CA GLY A 169 0.81 -3.48 -20.80
C GLY A 169 1.84 -2.65 -21.58
N LYS A 170 1.81 -1.32 -21.44
CA LYS A 170 2.71 -0.40 -22.15
C LYS A 170 3.53 0.44 -21.18
N PHE A 171 4.67 0.93 -21.66
CA PHE A 171 5.44 2.02 -21.06
C PHE A 171 5.03 3.33 -21.74
N ILE A 172 5.07 4.41 -21.01
CA ILE A 172 4.86 5.75 -21.56
C ILE A 172 6.23 6.40 -21.70
N VAL A 173 6.61 6.75 -22.93
CA VAL A 173 7.90 7.38 -23.22
C VAL A 173 7.65 8.80 -23.75
N THR A 174 8.35 9.77 -23.18
CA THR A 174 8.36 11.15 -23.66
C THR A 174 9.76 11.48 -24.19
N PRO A 175 9.96 11.43 -25.52
CA PRO A 175 11.26 11.74 -26.11
C PRO A 175 11.45 13.24 -26.28
N ALA A 176 12.68 13.72 -26.02
CA ALA A 176 13.07 15.10 -26.21
C ALA A 176 14.49 15.21 -26.77
N VAL A 177 14.79 16.29 -27.50
CA VAL A 177 16.14 16.68 -27.86
C VAL A 177 16.67 17.58 -26.75
N SER A 178 17.63 17.11 -25.96
CA SER A 178 18.18 17.85 -24.81
C SER A 178 19.42 18.69 -25.19
N LEU A 179 20.13 18.30 -26.25
CA LEU A 179 21.19 19.10 -26.88
C LEU A 179 21.07 18.94 -28.39
N GLY A 180 21.29 20.04 -29.12
CA GLY A 180 21.15 20.10 -30.57
C GLY A 180 19.74 20.46 -31.04
N LYS A 181 19.48 20.24 -32.34
CA LYS A 181 18.14 20.45 -32.95
C LYS A 181 17.78 19.32 -33.89
N GLY A 182 16.52 18.94 -33.84
CA GLY A 182 16.01 17.91 -34.72
C GLY A 182 14.62 17.44 -34.32
N LYS A 183 14.13 16.49 -35.08
CA LYS A 183 12.82 15.87 -34.88
C LYS A 183 12.96 14.39 -34.57
N ILE A 184 12.25 13.95 -33.54
CA ILE A 184 12.15 12.54 -33.18
C ILE A 184 10.82 12.01 -33.71
N PHE A 185 10.86 10.83 -34.35
CA PHE A 185 9.70 10.19 -34.94
C PHE A 185 9.47 8.82 -34.31
N LEU A 186 8.23 8.47 -34.19
CA LEU A 186 7.76 7.11 -33.89
C LEU A 186 6.72 6.71 -34.93
N ASN A 187 6.96 5.60 -35.64
CA ASN A 187 6.08 5.14 -36.72
C ASN A 187 5.75 6.24 -37.76
N GLY A 188 6.75 7.05 -38.10
CA GLY A 188 6.64 8.15 -39.07
C GLY A 188 6.04 9.45 -38.55
N ASN A 189 5.52 9.50 -37.32
CA ASN A 189 4.95 10.70 -36.71
C ASN A 189 5.96 11.40 -35.82
N ALA A 190 6.04 12.73 -35.89
CA ALA A 190 6.89 13.52 -35.02
C ALA A 190 6.32 13.51 -33.59
N VAL A 191 7.18 13.21 -32.60
CA VAL A 191 6.76 12.95 -31.20
C VAL A 191 7.58 13.72 -30.16
N ASN A 192 8.34 14.74 -30.54
CA ASN A 192 9.11 15.54 -29.60
C ASN A 192 8.22 16.06 -28.45
N GLY A 193 8.57 15.75 -27.19
CA GLY A 193 7.84 16.16 -26.01
C GLY A 193 6.44 15.57 -25.85
N GLN A 194 6.06 14.60 -26.69
CA GLN A 194 4.77 13.93 -26.59
C GLN A 194 4.89 12.59 -25.89
N ALA A 195 3.97 12.30 -24.97
CA ALA A 195 3.89 11.02 -24.30
C ALA A 195 3.37 9.93 -25.27
N CYS A 196 4.16 8.90 -25.49
CA CYS A 196 3.88 7.80 -26.43
C CYS A 196 3.79 6.48 -25.69
N PRO A 197 2.71 5.70 -25.84
CA PRO A 197 2.65 4.33 -25.35
C PRO A 197 3.50 3.42 -26.25
N VAL A 198 4.46 2.69 -25.64
CA VAL A 198 5.40 1.83 -26.37
C VAL A 198 5.57 0.46 -25.68
N ASP A 199 6.12 -0.50 -26.42
CA ASP A 199 6.57 -1.77 -25.87
C ASP A 199 7.96 -1.66 -25.22
N ALA A 200 8.44 -2.74 -24.60
CA ALA A 200 9.73 -2.78 -23.94
C ALA A 200 10.93 -2.51 -24.88
N ASP A 201 10.78 -2.91 -26.15
CA ASP A 201 11.75 -2.65 -27.20
C ASP A 201 11.07 -1.79 -28.27
N VAL A 202 11.60 -0.61 -28.50
CA VAL A 202 11.07 0.35 -29.49
C VAL A 202 12.17 1.07 -30.20
N THR A 203 11.99 1.35 -31.48
CA THR A 203 12.90 2.15 -32.28
C THR A 203 12.26 3.48 -32.60
N PHE A 204 12.91 4.53 -32.15
CA PHE A 204 12.64 5.91 -32.60
C PHE A 204 13.56 6.25 -33.78
N GLU A 205 13.16 7.18 -34.59
CA GLU A 205 13.98 7.74 -35.67
C GLU A 205 14.26 9.20 -35.36
N TYR A 206 15.50 9.62 -35.49
CA TYR A 206 15.90 11.00 -35.29
C TYR A 206 16.33 11.64 -36.60
N ALA A 207 15.80 12.81 -36.92
CA ALA A 207 16.21 13.63 -38.05
C ALA A 207 16.90 14.91 -37.50
N PRO A 208 18.24 15.01 -37.54
CA PRO A 208 18.95 16.18 -37.07
C PRO A 208 18.72 17.35 -38.03
N GLU A 209 18.62 18.57 -37.47
CA GLU A 209 18.49 19.83 -38.20
C GLU A 209 19.74 20.69 -38.11
N GLU A 210 20.74 20.27 -37.31
CA GLU A 210 22.04 20.96 -37.22
C GLU A 210 23.20 19.96 -37.02
N ILE A 211 24.41 20.39 -37.35
CA ILE A 211 25.65 19.62 -37.22
C ILE A 211 26.21 19.79 -35.78
N GLY A 212 26.88 18.77 -35.27
CA GLY A 212 27.53 18.74 -33.95
C GLY A 212 26.92 17.74 -32.99
N GLU A 213 27.31 17.87 -31.73
CA GLU A 213 26.82 16.98 -30.66
C GLU A 213 25.32 17.08 -30.50
N GLN A 214 24.66 15.91 -30.50
CA GLN A 214 23.24 15.78 -30.28
C GLN A 214 23.00 14.84 -29.12
N ILE A 215 22.09 15.20 -28.22
CA ILE A 215 21.66 14.35 -27.10
C ILE A 215 20.14 14.24 -27.14
N LEU A 216 19.67 13.01 -27.25
CA LEU A 216 18.27 12.68 -27.09
C LEU A 216 18.04 12.16 -25.69
N GLU A 217 17.02 12.64 -25.01
CA GLU A 217 16.58 12.17 -23.70
C GLU A 217 15.20 11.53 -23.82
N PHE A 218 15.04 10.36 -23.22
CA PHE A 218 13.79 9.63 -23.14
C PHE A 218 13.40 9.55 -21.66
N GLU A 219 12.27 10.15 -21.29
CA GLU A 219 11.65 9.97 -20.00
C GLU A 219 10.67 8.83 -20.10
N ILE A 220 10.84 7.79 -19.28
CA ILE A 220 10.03 6.57 -19.27
C ILE A 220 9.21 6.51 -17.99
N ALA A 221 7.92 6.20 -18.08
CA ALA A 221 7.05 6.00 -16.96
C ALA A 221 6.22 4.72 -17.10
N ALA A 222 5.99 4.02 -15.98
CA ALA A 222 5.00 2.95 -15.86
C ALA A 222 4.43 2.96 -14.43
N GLY A 223 3.18 3.31 -14.29
CA GLY A 223 2.54 3.52 -13.00
C GLY A 223 3.24 4.62 -12.19
N LYS A 224 3.87 4.24 -11.06
CA LYS A 224 4.65 5.17 -10.22
C LYS A 224 6.15 5.11 -10.47
N ALA A 225 6.63 4.15 -11.25
CA ALA A 225 8.03 4.01 -11.60
C ALA A 225 8.39 4.92 -12.76
N SER A 226 9.62 5.46 -12.75
CA SER A 226 10.17 6.25 -13.84
C SER A 226 11.65 6.00 -14.01
N ALA A 227 12.12 6.15 -15.25
CA ALA A 227 13.54 6.11 -15.62
C ALA A 227 13.84 7.15 -16.69
N LYS A 228 15.13 7.42 -16.91
CA LYS A 228 15.61 8.22 -18.02
C LYS A 228 16.70 7.48 -18.77
N ALA A 229 16.66 7.56 -20.09
CA ALA A 229 17.72 7.06 -20.94
C ALA A 229 18.19 8.18 -21.87
N ARG A 230 19.45 8.14 -22.29
CA ARG A 230 20.04 9.12 -23.20
C ARG A 230 20.80 8.46 -24.33
N ALA A 231 20.59 8.93 -25.54
CA ALA A 231 21.38 8.56 -26.69
C ALA A 231 22.26 9.75 -27.11
N TYR A 232 23.52 9.46 -27.40
CA TYR A 232 24.53 10.45 -27.80
C TYR A 232 24.98 10.16 -29.23
N MET A 233 25.08 11.21 -30.03
CA MET A 233 25.58 11.12 -31.39
C MET A 233 26.25 12.42 -31.78
N ASP A 234 27.16 12.35 -32.75
CA ASP A 234 27.80 13.50 -33.43
C ASP A 234 27.35 13.48 -34.90
N VAL A 235 26.85 14.59 -35.37
CA VAL A 235 26.23 14.75 -36.70
C VAL A 235 27.09 15.63 -37.58
#